data_77985b6d266e35bb3d732a8e0fa73aca
#
_entry.id   77985b6d266e35bb3d732a8e0fa73aca
#
_cell.length_a   1.000
_cell.length_b   1.000
_cell.length_c   1.000
_cell.angle_alpha   90.00
_cell.angle_beta   90.00
_cell.angle_gamma   90.00
#
_symmetry.space_group_name_H-M   'P 1'
#
loop_
_entity.id
_entity.type
_entity.pdbx_description
1 polymer ?
#
loop_
_entity_poly.entity_id
_entity_poly.type
_entity_poly.pdbx_seq_one_letter_code
_entity_poly.pdbx_strand_id
1 'polypeptide(L)'
;MSEFPEKAAIVGGGPAGLAMGYALQHFGIDFEIIEQNADFGGLWNRDWDKSPIYDSAHFISSRTMSHFTGFPMPDHWPDYPRHDQILEYTRDFAKKAGMYQKARLQTEVARASPSDGGWTLTFGDGQTARYRWLICANGATWDASAPELPGDFNGTIRHSRDYNSSDEFAGKRVLIVGAGNSGADIACDAAQRADHAGISMRRGYWFIPKHIEGVPGDVYGAAQPKIPLWLKQKILRKRLLKQVGDPTRLGLPMPDHELFETHPLLNDQILHYLRHGDLTVYRDIERLDGDGVVFKDGVRERFDEIILATGYTWSAPFLPDDANPFREGRAELPLSIFPKDRDDLFFISFVKAAGSSITLFGEMAWIIARALKAKGAEKDKLRAKIAKNDFDLRKGLKMVSTERNKAYINRDAYMAAFQKLRRHMGWPKGEDI
;
A
#
# COMPACT_ATOMS: atom_id res chain seq x y z
N MET A 1 -16.80 -12.59 -36.83
CA MET A 1 -15.87 -12.21 -35.77
C MET A 1 -16.60 -12.38 -34.45
N SER A 2 -16.13 -13.23 -33.53
CA SER A 2 -16.81 -13.38 -32.23
C SER A 2 -16.58 -12.11 -31.43
N GLU A 3 -17.65 -11.40 -31.16
CA GLU A 3 -17.67 -10.17 -30.35
C GLU A 3 -17.16 -10.50 -28.94
N PHE A 4 -16.35 -9.61 -28.36
CA PHE A 4 -15.92 -9.77 -26.96
C PHE A 4 -17.16 -9.58 -26.05
N PRO A 5 -17.32 -10.41 -25.01
CA PRO A 5 -18.44 -10.23 -24.07
C PRO A 5 -18.31 -8.89 -23.35
N GLU A 6 -19.42 -8.20 -23.13
CA GLU A 6 -19.51 -6.97 -22.31
C GLU A 6 -19.29 -7.30 -20.83
N LYS A 7 -18.10 -7.86 -20.51
CA LYS A 7 -17.70 -8.37 -19.20
C LYS A 7 -16.31 -7.84 -18.84
N ALA A 8 -16.11 -7.48 -17.58
CA ALA A 8 -14.83 -7.03 -17.05
C ALA A 8 -14.07 -8.18 -16.36
N ALA A 9 -12.75 -8.27 -16.58
CA ALA A 9 -11.86 -9.06 -15.76
C ALA A 9 -11.26 -8.19 -14.65
N ILE A 10 -11.37 -8.60 -13.41
CA ILE A 10 -10.68 -8.02 -12.26
C ILE A 10 -9.58 -8.98 -11.84
N VAL A 11 -8.31 -8.60 -12.00
CA VAL A 11 -7.17 -9.45 -11.63
C VAL A 11 -6.73 -9.12 -10.21
N GLY A 12 -7.03 -10.03 -9.29
CA GLY A 12 -6.74 -9.94 -7.86
C GLY A 12 -7.97 -9.82 -6.98
N GLY A 13 -8.08 -10.70 -5.99
CA GLY A 13 -9.18 -10.83 -5.01
C GLY A 13 -8.87 -10.21 -3.63
N GLY A 14 -7.98 -9.23 -3.59
CA GLY A 14 -7.74 -8.43 -2.39
C GLY A 14 -8.81 -7.33 -2.19
N PRO A 15 -8.67 -6.50 -1.12
CA PRO A 15 -9.64 -5.44 -0.83
C PRO A 15 -9.95 -4.51 -2.02
N ALA A 16 -8.97 -4.23 -2.88
CA ALA A 16 -9.15 -3.40 -4.07
C ALA A 16 -10.03 -4.07 -5.13
N GLY A 17 -9.79 -5.37 -5.40
CA GLY A 17 -10.60 -6.14 -6.35
C GLY A 17 -12.03 -6.35 -5.87
N LEU A 18 -12.21 -6.57 -4.56
CA LEU A 18 -13.54 -6.71 -3.96
C LEU A 18 -14.33 -5.40 -4.01
N ALA A 19 -13.70 -4.26 -3.70
CA ALA A 19 -14.31 -2.93 -3.84
C ALA A 19 -14.71 -2.68 -5.31
N MET A 20 -13.86 -3.10 -6.26
CA MET A 20 -14.15 -2.98 -7.69
C MET A 20 -15.33 -3.85 -8.11
N GLY A 21 -15.35 -5.13 -7.70
CA GLY A 21 -16.46 -6.03 -7.98
C GLY A 21 -17.78 -5.51 -7.43
N TYR A 22 -17.77 -4.98 -6.21
CA TYR A 22 -18.95 -4.38 -5.60
C TYR A 22 -19.47 -3.16 -6.37
N ALA A 23 -18.58 -2.27 -6.81
CA ALA A 23 -18.96 -1.15 -7.64
C ALA A 23 -19.53 -1.59 -8.99
N LEU A 24 -18.91 -2.57 -9.69
CA LEU A 24 -19.42 -3.09 -10.95
C LEU A 24 -20.81 -3.72 -10.80
N GLN A 25 -21.02 -4.48 -9.73
CA GLN A 25 -22.33 -5.07 -9.41
C GLN A 25 -23.39 -4.00 -9.20
N HIS A 26 -23.09 -2.93 -8.44
CA HIS A 26 -23.97 -1.80 -8.24
C HIS A 26 -24.38 -1.12 -9.57
N PHE A 27 -23.43 -0.98 -10.50
CA PHE A 27 -23.68 -0.40 -11.82
C PHE A 27 -24.25 -1.38 -12.85
N GLY A 28 -24.51 -2.62 -12.49
CA GLY A 28 -25.05 -3.64 -13.40
C GLY A 28 -24.11 -4.01 -14.54
N ILE A 29 -22.80 -3.96 -14.30
CA ILE A 29 -21.77 -4.37 -15.25
C ILE A 29 -21.34 -5.80 -14.91
N ASP A 30 -21.34 -6.71 -15.89
CA ASP A 30 -20.89 -8.08 -15.67
C ASP A 30 -19.37 -8.14 -15.50
N PHE A 31 -18.92 -9.01 -14.59
CA PHE A 31 -17.48 -9.13 -14.27
C PHE A 31 -17.13 -10.52 -13.74
N GLU A 32 -15.85 -10.80 -13.72
CA GLU A 32 -15.24 -11.95 -13.04
C GLU A 32 -14.02 -11.48 -12.26
N ILE A 33 -13.91 -11.90 -10.99
CA ILE A 33 -12.71 -11.69 -10.17
C ILE A 33 -11.83 -12.93 -10.33
N ILE A 34 -10.60 -12.73 -10.78
CA ILE A 34 -9.64 -13.80 -11.01
C ILE A 34 -8.59 -13.71 -9.90
N GLU A 35 -8.54 -14.72 -9.04
CA GLU A 35 -7.66 -14.76 -7.88
C GLU A 35 -6.79 -16.02 -7.92
N GLN A 36 -5.48 -15.86 -7.76
CA GLN A 36 -4.53 -16.97 -7.79
C GLN A 36 -4.60 -17.88 -6.57
N ASN A 37 -5.02 -17.33 -5.42
CA ASN A 37 -5.15 -18.09 -4.18
C ASN A 37 -6.48 -18.84 -4.09
N ALA A 38 -6.57 -19.76 -3.14
CA ALA A 38 -7.77 -20.54 -2.87
C ALA A 38 -8.93 -19.72 -2.30
N ASP A 39 -8.64 -18.51 -1.78
CA ASP A 39 -9.65 -17.64 -1.17
C ASP A 39 -9.25 -16.16 -1.31
N PHE A 40 -10.20 -15.27 -1.09
CA PHE A 40 -10.00 -13.83 -1.04
C PHE A 40 -9.14 -13.40 0.15
N GLY A 41 -8.58 -12.19 0.04
CA GLY A 41 -7.83 -11.56 1.12
C GLY A 41 -6.63 -10.73 0.64
N GLY A 42 -6.11 -11.02 -0.55
CA GLY A 42 -4.92 -10.36 -1.09
C GLY A 42 -3.74 -10.51 -0.13
N LEU A 43 -3.05 -9.40 0.19
CA LEU A 43 -1.89 -9.42 1.08
C LEU A 43 -2.19 -9.93 2.52
N TRP A 44 -3.45 -9.83 3.00
CA TRP A 44 -3.84 -10.28 4.33
C TRP A 44 -3.95 -11.81 4.44
N ASN A 45 -4.04 -12.51 3.30
CA ASN A 45 -4.03 -13.97 3.25
C ASN A 45 -2.59 -14.49 3.40
N ARG A 46 -2.21 -14.89 4.60
CA ARG A 46 -0.88 -15.43 4.92
C ARG A 46 -0.57 -16.80 4.31
N ASP A 47 -1.58 -17.51 3.81
CA ASP A 47 -1.37 -18.75 3.05
C ASP A 47 -0.76 -18.47 1.66
N TRP A 48 -0.77 -17.20 1.23
CA TRP A 48 -0.07 -16.80 0.02
C TRP A 48 1.44 -16.65 0.28
N ASP A 49 2.26 -17.33 -0.50
CA ASP A 49 3.73 -17.36 -0.37
C ASP A 49 4.41 -15.97 -0.54
N LYS A 50 3.71 -15.03 -1.20
CA LYS A 50 4.18 -13.65 -1.37
C LYS A 50 3.51 -12.65 -0.41
N SER A 51 2.76 -13.12 0.58
CA SER A 51 2.15 -12.24 1.58
C SER A 51 3.24 -11.55 2.42
N PRO A 52 3.18 -10.23 2.55
CA PRO A 52 4.14 -9.47 3.36
C PRO A 52 3.74 -9.41 4.84
N ILE A 53 2.74 -10.17 5.26
CA ILE A 53 2.13 -10.06 6.59
C ILE A 53 2.81 -11.02 7.57
N TYR A 54 3.25 -10.49 8.70
CA TYR A 54 3.86 -11.20 9.83
C TYR A 54 2.91 -11.23 11.03
N ASP A 55 3.22 -12.07 12.03
CA ASP A 55 2.32 -12.35 13.16
C ASP A 55 1.95 -11.12 13.98
N SER A 56 2.88 -10.19 14.20
CA SER A 56 2.66 -8.95 14.94
C SER A 56 1.98 -7.84 14.12
N ALA A 57 1.69 -8.09 12.83
CA ALA A 57 1.13 -7.07 11.95
C ALA A 57 -0.29 -6.67 12.36
N HIS A 58 -0.48 -5.36 12.50
CA HIS A 58 -1.77 -4.72 12.71
C HIS A 58 -2.07 -3.72 11.60
N PHE A 59 -3.33 -3.46 11.40
CA PHE A 59 -3.73 -2.39 10.50
C PHE A 59 -3.15 -1.05 10.97
N ILE A 60 -2.65 -0.23 10.03
CA ILE A 60 -2.00 1.06 10.35
C ILE A 60 -2.95 2.26 10.26
N SER A 61 -4.20 2.04 9.89
CA SER A 61 -5.29 3.01 9.98
C SER A 61 -6.39 2.46 10.90
N SER A 62 -7.12 3.33 11.55
CA SER A 62 -8.14 2.88 12.51
C SER A 62 -9.31 2.17 11.84
N ARG A 63 -9.96 1.25 12.56
CA ARG A 63 -11.18 0.56 12.10
C ARG A 63 -12.29 1.54 11.70
N THR A 64 -12.40 2.64 12.44
CA THR A 64 -13.40 3.68 12.19
C THR A 64 -13.22 4.38 10.85
N MET A 65 -11.97 4.58 10.41
CA MET A 65 -11.65 5.26 9.16
C MET A 65 -11.43 4.28 7.98
N SER A 66 -11.49 2.96 8.24
CA SER A 66 -11.05 1.94 7.30
C SER A 66 -12.10 0.85 7.11
N HIS A 67 -13.02 1.09 6.20
CA HIS A 67 -14.07 0.12 5.90
C HIS A 67 -14.44 0.15 4.41
N PHE A 68 -15.01 -0.94 3.93
CA PHE A 68 -15.74 -0.94 2.67
C PHE A 68 -16.98 -0.08 2.80
N THR A 69 -17.38 0.56 1.72
CA THR A 69 -18.57 1.41 1.70
C THR A 69 -19.81 0.61 2.14
N GLY A 70 -20.55 1.14 3.09
CA GLY A 70 -21.74 0.48 3.63
C GLY A 70 -21.47 -0.78 4.50
N PHE A 71 -20.19 -1.08 4.80
CA PHE A 71 -19.82 -2.25 5.58
C PHE A 71 -18.77 -1.89 6.65
N PRO A 72 -19.17 -1.27 7.77
CA PRO A 72 -18.25 -0.92 8.86
C PRO A 72 -17.65 -2.16 9.52
N MET A 73 -16.44 -2.01 10.06
CA MET A 73 -15.84 -3.05 10.92
C MET A 73 -16.61 -3.15 12.25
N PRO A 74 -16.65 -4.34 12.90
CA PRO A 74 -17.35 -4.54 14.16
C PRO A 74 -16.89 -3.56 15.26
N ASP A 75 -17.83 -2.98 16.00
CA ASP A 75 -17.53 -1.98 17.02
C ASP A 75 -16.75 -2.51 18.22
N HIS A 76 -16.84 -3.81 18.50
CA HIS A 76 -16.10 -4.46 19.58
C HIS A 76 -14.65 -4.79 19.22
N TRP A 77 -14.22 -4.56 17.98
CA TRP A 77 -12.84 -4.76 17.58
C TRP A 77 -11.92 -3.64 18.08
N PRO A 78 -10.61 -3.92 18.24
CA PRO A 78 -9.65 -2.89 18.65
C PRO A 78 -9.58 -1.76 17.60
N ASP A 79 -9.10 -0.60 18.01
CA ASP A 79 -8.94 0.55 17.12
C ASP A 79 -8.06 0.25 15.89
N TYR A 80 -7.04 -0.58 16.07
CA TYR A 80 -6.15 -1.08 15.02
C TYR A 80 -6.22 -2.60 14.97
N PRO A 81 -7.15 -3.17 14.19
CA PRO A 81 -7.35 -4.61 14.14
C PRO A 81 -6.10 -5.36 13.68
N ARG A 82 -5.92 -6.57 14.18
CA ARG A 82 -4.85 -7.48 13.80
C ARG A 82 -5.09 -8.01 12.38
N HIS A 83 -4.05 -8.50 11.73
CA HIS A 83 -4.07 -8.99 10.35
C HIS A 83 -5.15 -10.05 10.10
N ASP A 84 -5.37 -11.00 11.03
CA ASP A 84 -6.38 -12.04 10.92
C ASP A 84 -7.81 -11.49 10.95
N GLN A 85 -8.08 -10.48 11.80
CA GLN A 85 -9.35 -9.75 11.81
C GLN A 85 -9.58 -9.02 10.46
N ILE A 86 -8.54 -8.43 9.87
CA ILE A 86 -8.68 -7.79 8.55
C ILE A 86 -8.95 -8.82 7.44
N LEU A 87 -8.33 -10.00 7.53
CA LEU A 87 -8.63 -11.10 6.61
C LEU A 87 -10.08 -11.56 6.75
N GLU A 88 -10.54 -11.80 7.98
CA GLU A 88 -11.92 -12.15 8.30
C GLU A 88 -12.90 -11.12 7.73
N TYR A 89 -12.69 -9.84 8.04
CA TYR A 89 -13.49 -8.73 7.55
C TYR A 89 -13.56 -8.68 6.01
N THR A 90 -12.43 -8.91 5.35
CA THR A 90 -12.35 -8.91 3.88
C THR A 90 -13.16 -10.05 3.29
N ARG A 91 -13.10 -11.25 3.87
CA ARG A 91 -13.84 -12.42 3.45
C ARG A 91 -15.34 -12.32 3.77
N ASP A 92 -15.69 -11.72 4.89
CA ASP A 92 -17.10 -11.48 5.26
C ASP A 92 -17.75 -10.44 4.34
N PHE A 93 -17.02 -9.39 3.96
CA PHE A 93 -17.48 -8.49 2.92
C PHE A 93 -17.71 -9.23 1.60
N ALA A 94 -16.75 -10.05 1.16
CA ALA A 94 -16.89 -10.83 -0.07
C ALA A 94 -18.09 -11.76 -0.06
N LYS A 95 -18.38 -12.42 1.07
CA LYS A 95 -19.58 -13.28 1.25
C LYS A 95 -20.86 -12.46 1.16
N LYS A 96 -20.95 -11.38 1.95
CA LYS A 96 -22.16 -10.54 2.01
C LYS A 96 -22.45 -9.83 0.69
N ALA A 97 -21.42 -9.42 -0.04
CA ALA A 97 -21.54 -8.80 -1.34
C ALA A 97 -21.73 -9.81 -2.50
N GLY A 98 -21.73 -11.14 -2.24
CA GLY A 98 -21.92 -12.16 -3.26
C GLY A 98 -20.74 -12.31 -4.24
N MET A 99 -19.54 -11.95 -3.82
CA MET A 99 -18.37 -11.96 -4.73
C MET A 99 -17.90 -13.37 -5.09
N TYR A 100 -18.13 -14.36 -4.24
CA TYR A 100 -17.75 -15.75 -4.52
C TYR A 100 -18.42 -16.33 -5.77
N GLN A 101 -19.66 -15.92 -6.10
CA GLN A 101 -20.37 -16.35 -7.31
C GLN A 101 -19.81 -15.72 -8.59
N LYS A 102 -18.97 -14.70 -8.45
CA LYS A 102 -18.32 -13.98 -9.54
C LYS A 102 -16.81 -14.22 -9.56
N ALA A 103 -16.31 -15.19 -8.80
CA ALA A 103 -14.89 -15.46 -8.64
C ALA A 103 -14.44 -16.71 -9.39
N ARG A 104 -13.25 -16.60 -9.97
CA ARG A 104 -12.42 -17.70 -10.40
C ARG A 104 -11.22 -17.76 -9.48
N LEU A 105 -11.31 -18.57 -8.44
CA LEU A 105 -10.24 -18.79 -7.45
C LEU A 105 -9.21 -19.81 -7.98
N GLN A 106 -8.06 -19.92 -7.31
CA GLN A 106 -6.94 -20.81 -7.67
C GLN A 106 -6.51 -20.66 -9.14
N THR A 107 -6.61 -19.42 -9.67
CA THR A 107 -6.34 -19.15 -11.07
C THR A 107 -5.40 -17.98 -11.22
N GLU A 108 -4.17 -18.26 -11.61
CA GLU A 108 -3.18 -17.23 -11.95
C GLU A 108 -3.43 -16.70 -13.37
N VAL A 109 -3.37 -15.41 -13.57
CA VAL A 109 -3.29 -14.81 -14.90
C VAL A 109 -1.84 -14.76 -15.32
N ALA A 110 -1.45 -15.68 -16.19
CA ALA A 110 -0.08 -15.76 -16.71
C ALA A 110 0.20 -14.67 -17.76
N ARG A 111 -0.81 -14.33 -18.58
CA ARG A 111 -0.67 -13.31 -19.62
C ARG A 111 -2.00 -12.66 -19.98
N ALA A 112 -1.96 -11.35 -20.22
CA ALA A 112 -3.05 -10.59 -20.81
C ALA A 112 -2.62 -10.08 -22.20
N SER A 113 -3.37 -10.42 -23.22
CA SER A 113 -3.09 -10.00 -24.60
C SER A 113 -4.20 -9.07 -25.09
N PRO A 114 -3.88 -7.83 -25.49
CA PRO A 114 -4.85 -6.93 -26.07
C PRO A 114 -5.26 -7.43 -27.46
N SER A 115 -6.52 -7.23 -27.79
CA SER A 115 -7.08 -7.54 -29.11
C SER A 115 -8.04 -6.41 -29.50
N ASP A 116 -8.42 -6.37 -30.79
CA ASP A 116 -9.44 -5.45 -31.22
C ASP A 116 -10.78 -5.79 -30.54
N GLY A 117 -11.22 -4.87 -29.69
CA GLY A 117 -12.45 -5.02 -28.92
C GLY A 117 -12.31 -5.52 -27.48
N GLY A 118 -11.08 -5.80 -26.96
CA GLY A 118 -10.92 -6.22 -25.56
C GLY A 118 -9.63 -6.96 -25.28
N TRP A 119 -9.68 -7.89 -24.32
CA TRP A 119 -8.53 -8.61 -23.77
C TRP A 119 -8.76 -10.12 -23.80
N THR A 120 -7.74 -10.86 -24.20
CA THR A 120 -7.66 -12.31 -24.00
C THR A 120 -6.71 -12.59 -22.84
N LEU A 121 -7.20 -13.18 -21.77
CA LEU A 121 -6.38 -13.65 -20.66
C LEU A 121 -6.01 -15.10 -20.87
N THR A 122 -4.74 -15.43 -20.64
CA THR A 122 -4.23 -16.80 -20.56
C THR A 122 -3.93 -17.09 -19.10
N PHE A 123 -4.49 -18.18 -18.58
CA PHE A 123 -4.29 -18.61 -17.21
C PHE A 123 -3.08 -19.55 -17.08
N GLY A 124 -2.64 -19.80 -15.85
CA GLY A 124 -1.49 -20.65 -15.57
C GLY A 124 -1.63 -22.10 -16.06
N ASP A 125 -2.85 -22.59 -16.22
CA ASP A 125 -3.18 -23.92 -16.80
C ASP A 125 -3.26 -23.93 -18.33
N GLY A 126 -3.00 -22.79 -18.99
CA GLY A 126 -3.07 -22.62 -20.45
C GLY A 126 -4.46 -22.34 -21.00
N GLN A 127 -5.52 -22.40 -20.18
CA GLN A 127 -6.85 -21.98 -20.64
C GLN A 127 -6.89 -20.50 -20.95
N THR A 128 -7.85 -20.07 -21.77
CA THR A 128 -8.02 -18.65 -22.13
C THR A 128 -9.47 -18.21 -21.94
N ALA A 129 -9.64 -16.93 -21.62
CA ALA A 129 -10.95 -16.28 -21.58
C ALA A 129 -10.88 -14.85 -22.16
N ARG A 130 -12.02 -14.36 -22.67
CA ARG A 130 -12.13 -13.04 -23.29
C ARG A 130 -12.96 -12.09 -22.46
N TYR A 131 -12.50 -10.82 -22.39
CA TYR A 131 -13.14 -9.76 -21.62
C TYR A 131 -13.08 -8.44 -22.38
N ARG A 132 -14.12 -7.63 -22.26
CA ARG A 132 -14.15 -6.29 -22.84
C ARG A 132 -13.19 -5.35 -22.14
N TRP A 133 -13.08 -5.45 -20.83
CA TRP A 133 -12.27 -4.57 -19.99
C TRP A 133 -11.37 -5.39 -19.06
N LEU A 134 -10.18 -4.86 -18.81
CA LEU A 134 -9.21 -5.42 -17.86
C LEU A 134 -8.97 -4.42 -16.73
N ILE A 135 -9.10 -4.89 -15.49
CA ILE A 135 -8.88 -4.09 -14.28
C ILE A 135 -7.79 -4.78 -13.46
N CYS A 136 -6.63 -4.11 -13.35
CA CYS A 136 -5.50 -4.60 -12.58
C CYS A 136 -5.68 -4.23 -11.11
N ALA A 137 -6.04 -5.19 -10.27
CA ALA A 137 -6.21 -5.10 -8.83
C ALA A 137 -5.22 -5.99 -8.06
N ASN A 138 -4.11 -6.35 -8.70
CA ASN A 138 -3.12 -7.32 -8.23
C ASN A 138 -2.22 -6.83 -7.09
N GLY A 139 -2.48 -5.64 -6.56
CA GLY A 139 -1.78 -5.12 -5.37
C GLY A 139 -0.42 -4.47 -5.64
N ALA A 140 0.02 -3.65 -4.69
CA ALA A 140 1.21 -2.79 -4.81
C ALA A 140 2.30 -3.11 -3.76
N THR A 141 2.15 -4.18 -2.97
CA THR A 141 3.04 -4.50 -1.83
C THR A 141 3.33 -6.01 -1.72
N TRP A 142 3.77 -6.61 -2.81
CA TRP A 142 4.15 -8.03 -2.83
C TRP A 142 5.46 -8.27 -3.60
N ASP A 143 5.83 -7.40 -4.53
CA ASP A 143 7.05 -7.47 -5.33
C ASP A 143 8.18 -6.77 -4.55
N ALA A 144 9.03 -7.57 -3.89
CA ALA A 144 10.02 -7.10 -2.94
C ALA A 144 11.12 -6.28 -3.61
N SER A 145 11.43 -5.11 -3.05
CA SER A 145 12.56 -4.27 -3.48
C SER A 145 13.75 -4.51 -2.56
N ALA A 146 14.67 -5.36 -2.98
CA ALA A 146 15.89 -5.70 -2.24
C ALA A 146 17.11 -5.06 -2.93
N PRO A 147 17.70 -3.99 -2.36
CA PRO A 147 18.95 -3.43 -2.89
C PRO A 147 20.12 -4.40 -2.64
N GLU A 148 21.07 -4.43 -3.56
CA GLU A 148 22.35 -5.07 -3.32
C GLU A 148 23.13 -4.28 -2.28
N LEU A 149 23.70 -4.99 -1.30
CA LEU A 149 24.60 -4.43 -0.31
C LEU A 149 26.04 -4.77 -0.72
N PRO A 150 26.97 -3.79 -0.74
CA PRO A 150 28.37 -4.05 -1.10
C PRO A 150 29.06 -5.00 -0.11
N GLY A 151 29.90 -5.89 -0.59
CA GLY A 151 30.70 -6.82 0.22
C GLY A 151 30.03 -8.17 0.45
N ASP A 152 30.68 -9.00 1.27
CA ASP A 152 30.24 -10.38 1.54
C ASP A 152 29.69 -10.50 2.97
N PHE A 153 28.66 -11.31 3.14
CA PHE A 153 28.06 -11.61 4.44
C PHE A 153 27.91 -13.10 4.65
N ASN A 154 28.41 -13.59 5.76
CA ASN A 154 28.37 -15.02 6.11
C ASN A 154 27.04 -15.47 6.74
N GLY A 155 26.21 -14.50 7.17
CA GLY A 155 24.89 -14.75 7.76
C GLY A 155 23.78 -14.81 6.72
N THR A 156 22.55 -14.68 7.18
CA THR A 156 21.36 -14.70 6.34
C THR A 156 20.94 -13.27 5.97
N ILE A 157 20.65 -13.01 4.69
CA ILE A 157 20.00 -11.80 4.24
C ILE A 157 18.67 -12.20 3.60
N ARG A 158 17.56 -11.61 4.08
CA ARG A 158 16.23 -11.80 3.48
C ARG A 158 15.39 -10.53 3.50
N HIS A 159 14.40 -10.46 2.64
CA HIS A 159 13.48 -9.35 2.65
C HIS A 159 12.43 -9.50 3.76
N SER A 160 11.89 -8.38 4.27
CA SER A 160 10.84 -8.36 5.29
C SER A 160 9.54 -9.06 4.86
N ARG A 161 9.34 -9.30 3.57
CA ARG A 161 8.27 -10.15 3.06
C ARG A 161 8.36 -11.60 3.54
N ASP A 162 9.57 -12.10 3.70
CA ASP A 162 9.86 -13.50 4.06
C ASP A 162 10.01 -13.68 5.59
N TYR A 163 9.72 -12.65 6.38
CA TYR A 163 9.67 -12.68 7.83
C TYR A 163 8.25 -13.04 8.32
N ASN A 164 8.13 -13.95 9.28
CA ASN A 164 6.84 -14.44 9.78
C ASN A 164 6.59 -14.11 11.24
N SER A 165 7.56 -14.36 12.14
CA SER A 165 7.35 -14.16 13.58
C SER A 165 8.63 -13.83 14.34
N SER A 166 8.48 -13.22 15.53
CA SER A 166 9.59 -12.86 16.41
C SER A 166 10.38 -14.07 16.92
N ASP A 167 9.77 -15.26 16.96
CA ASP A 167 10.44 -16.48 17.42
C ASP A 167 11.64 -16.88 16.54
N GLU A 168 11.62 -16.45 15.26
CA GLU A 168 12.75 -16.67 14.33
C GLU A 168 14.03 -15.94 14.75
N PHE A 169 13.94 -14.95 15.63
CA PHE A 169 15.09 -14.13 16.08
C PHE A 169 15.77 -14.65 17.36
N ALA A 170 15.19 -15.66 18.02
CA ALA A 170 15.75 -16.19 19.25
C ALA A 170 17.18 -16.68 19.07
N GLY A 171 18.10 -16.23 19.94
CA GLY A 171 19.53 -16.60 19.91
C GLY A 171 20.34 -15.94 18.79
N LYS A 172 19.79 -14.95 18.08
CA LYS A 172 20.44 -14.28 16.96
C LYS A 172 20.73 -12.82 17.24
N ARG A 173 21.73 -12.30 16.55
CA ARG A 173 22.03 -10.87 16.42
C ARG A 173 21.41 -10.39 15.10
N VAL A 174 20.39 -9.54 15.15
CA VAL A 174 19.56 -9.20 13.99
C VAL A 174 19.68 -7.72 13.65
N LEU A 175 19.88 -7.41 12.37
CA LEU A 175 19.85 -6.06 11.84
C LEU A 175 18.64 -5.86 10.93
N ILE A 176 17.82 -4.89 11.25
CA ILE A 176 16.72 -4.45 10.39
C ILE A 176 17.18 -3.25 9.55
N VAL A 177 17.08 -3.36 8.22
CA VAL A 177 17.50 -2.31 7.29
C VAL A 177 16.28 -1.56 6.77
N GLY A 178 16.16 -0.30 7.16
CA GLY A 178 15.05 0.58 6.80
C GLY A 178 14.02 0.78 7.90
N ALA A 179 13.57 2.04 8.06
CA ALA A 179 12.63 2.47 9.08
C ALA A 179 11.25 2.82 8.48
N GLY A 180 10.71 1.95 7.62
CA GLY A 180 9.29 1.99 7.24
C GLY A 180 8.41 1.42 8.35
N ASN A 181 7.06 1.37 8.15
CA ASN A 181 6.18 0.77 9.15
C ASN A 181 6.59 -0.68 9.46
N SER A 182 6.80 -1.52 8.44
CA SER A 182 7.30 -2.89 8.65
C SER A 182 8.66 -2.93 9.35
N GLY A 183 9.61 -2.07 8.94
CA GLY A 183 10.93 -2.04 9.59
C GLY A 183 10.86 -1.64 11.06
N ALA A 184 10.00 -0.70 11.43
CA ALA A 184 9.79 -0.30 12.82
C ALA A 184 9.11 -1.41 13.64
N ASP A 185 8.10 -2.08 13.08
CA ASP A 185 7.40 -3.17 13.76
C ASP A 185 8.34 -4.39 13.96
N ILE A 186 9.06 -4.81 12.90
CA ILE A 186 9.99 -5.94 12.96
C ILE A 186 11.20 -5.63 13.89
N ALA A 187 11.63 -4.36 13.96
CA ALA A 187 12.65 -3.96 14.92
C ALA A 187 12.15 -4.08 16.37
N CYS A 188 10.87 -3.81 16.63
CA CYS A 188 10.26 -4.05 17.94
C CYS A 188 10.17 -5.57 18.26
N ASP A 189 9.84 -6.39 17.27
CA ASP A 189 9.84 -7.85 17.41
C ASP A 189 11.26 -8.39 17.71
N ALA A 190 12.27 -7.88 17.00
CA ALA A 190 13.67 -8.22 17.24
C ALA A 190 14.13 -7.80 18.64
N ALA A 191 13.77 -6.60 19.09
CA ALA A 191 14.09 -6.11 20.44
C ALA A 191 13.52 -7.00 21.57
N GLN A 192 12.46 -7.74 21.30
CA GLN A 192 11.84 -8.64 22.29
C GLN A 192 12.49 -10.04 22.34
N ARG A 193 13.11 -10.50 21.26
CA ARG A 193 13.49 -11.91 21.11
C ARG A 193 14.94 -12.15 20.72
N ALA A 194 15.57 -11.22 20.01
CA ALA A 194 16.96 -11.37 19.58
C ALA A 194 17.93 -11.16 20.75
N ASP A 195 19.12 -11.79 20.66
CA ASP A 195 20.21 -11.52 21.59
C ASP A 195 20.79 -10.12 21.41
N HIS A 196 20.65 -9.57 20.18
CA HIS A 196 20.97 -8.19 19.87
C HIS A 196 20.08 -7.72 18.70
N ALA A 197 19.42 -6.61 18.89
CA ALA A 197 18.59 -5.99 17.85
C ALA A 197 19.17 -4.64 17.40
N GLY A 198 19.32 -4.48 16.10
CA GLY A 198 19.73 -3.23 15.46
C GLY A 198 18.78 -2.77 14.39
N ILE A 199 18.64 -1.46 14.24
CA ILE A 199 17.95 -0.85 13.11
C ILE A 199 18.88 0.11 12.38
N SER A 200 19.11 -0.11 11.07
CA SER A 200 19.87 0.79 10.21
C SER A 200 18.96 1.72 9.45
N MET A 201 19.26 3.01 9.49
CA MET A 201 18.47 4.02 8.79
C MET A 201 19.31 5.12 8.16
N ARG A 202 18.98 5.50 6.92
CA ARG A 202 19.71 6.52 6.15
C ARG A 202 19.40 7.96 6.60
N ARG A 203 18.22 8.17 7.21
CA ARG A 203 17.70 9.49 7.62
C ARG A 203 16.82 9.38 8.84
N GLY A 204 16.53 10.49 9.48
CA GLY A 204 15.56 10.57 10.55
C GLY A 204 14.11 10.51 10.05
N TYR A 205 13.23 10.05 10.90
CA TYR A 205 11.79 9.96 10.66
C TYR A 205 11.00 10.47 11.86
N TRP A 206 9.78 10.93 11.59
CA TRP A 206 8.81 11.27 12.63
C TRP A 206 8.03 10.01 13.00
N PHE A 207 8.29 9.48 14.18
CA PHE A 207 7.52 8.38 14.77
C PHE A 207 6.28 8.95 15.43
N ILE A 208 5.12 8.65 14.85
CA ILE A 208 3.84 9.20 15.27
C ILE A 208 3.12 8.14 16.10
N PRO A 209 2.69 8.46 17.33
CA PRO A 209 1.88 7.54 18.13
C PRO A 209 0.59 7.15 17.41
N LYS A 210 0.20 5.88 17.55
CA LYS A 210 -1.09 5.39 17.04
C LYS A 210 -2.26 6.11 17.68
N HIS A 211 -2.15 6.52 18.96
CA HIS A 211 -3.15 7.31 19.66
C HIS A 211 -2.62 8.70 20.06
N ILE A 212 -3.43 9.71 19.87
CA ILE A 212 -3.18 11.09 20.27
C ILE A 212 -4.34 11.50 21.19
N GLU A 213 -4.03 11.88 22.42
CA GLU A 213 -5.05 12.24 23.45
C GLU A 213 -6.11 11.13 23.62
N GLY A 214 -5.71 9.84 23.53
CA GLY A 214 -6.60 8.68 23.70
C GLY A 214 -7.45 8.33 22.46
N VAL A 215 -7.28 9.06 21.35
CA VAL A 215 -8.05 8.86 20.12
C VAL A 215 -7.11 8.37 18.99
N PRO A 216 -7.55 7.45 18.11
CA PRO A 216 -6.75 7.05 16.96
C PRO A 216 -6.24 8.25 16.15
N GLY A 217 -4.97 8.22 15.75
CA GLY A 217 -4.28 9.37 15.16
C GLY A 217 -4.89 9.87 13.85
N ASP A 218 -5.50 8.99 13.04
CA ASP A 218 -6.20 9.34 11.81
C ASP A 218 -7.57 10.00 12.09
N VAL A 219 -8.30 9.51 13.09
CA VAL A 219 -9.54 10.14 13.59
C VAL A 219 -9.23 11.52 14.19
N TYR A 220 -8.20 11.60 15.05
CA TYR A 220 -7.74 12.87 15.60
C TYR A 220 -7.35 13.86 14.51
N GLY A 221 -6.60 13.40 13.51
CA GLY A 221 -6.18 14.22 12.36
C GLY A 221 -7.34 14.73 11.51
N ALA A 222 -8.38 13.91 11.31
CA ALA A 222 -9.59 14.27 10.56
C ALA A 222 -10.45 15.32 11.28
N ALA A 223 -10.47 15.30 12.62
CA ALA A 223 -11.20 16.25 13.46
C ALA A 223 -10.52 17.63 13.57
N GLN A 224 -9.26 17.77 13.13
CA GLN A 224 -8.52 19.03 13.27
C GLN A 224 -9.04 20.12 12.31
N PRO A 225 -8.99 21.40 12.72
CA PRO A 225 -9.36 22.53 11.86
C PRO A 225 -8.58 22.55 10.55
N LYS A 226 -9.23 22.97 9.47
CA LYS A 226 -8.59 23.17 8.16
C LYS A 226 -7.77 24.47 8.18
N ILE A 227 -6.56 24.39 8.68
CA ILE A 227 -5.57 25.48 8.68
C ILE A 227 -4.48 25.24 7.63
N PRO A 228 -3.72 26.27 7.20
CA PRO A 228 -2.63 26.10 6.26
C PRO A 228 -1.63 25.03 6.73
N LEU A 229 -1.13 24.22 5.78
CA LEU A 229 -0.30 23.05 6.09
C LEU A 229 0.93 23.40 6.93
N TRP A 230 1.64 24.50 6.59
CA TRP A 230 2.82 24.94 7.33
C TRP A 230 2.54 25.24 8.81
N LEU A 231 1.35 25.81 9.10
CA LEU A 231 0.96 26.10 10.49
C LEU A 231 0.58 24.80 11.21
N LYS A 232 -0.15 23.90 10.52
CA LYS A 232 -0.49 22.56 11.03
C LYS A 232 0.79 21.77 11.35
N GLN A 233 1.77 21.76 10.47
CA GLN A 233 3.07 21.09 10.67
C GLN A 233 3.77 21.62 11.92
N LYS A 234 3.87 22.95 12.08
CA LYS A 234 4.52 23.58 13.24
C LYS A 234 3.83 23.21 14.57
N ILE A 235 2.52 23.27 14.61
CA ILE A 235 1.72 22.92 15.81
C ILE A 235 1.89 21.44 16.15
N LEU A 236 1.72 20.56 15.16
CA LEU A 236 1.79 19.11 15.37
C LEU A 236 3.21 18.66 15.74
N ARG A 237 4.25 19.24 15.13
CA ARG A 237 5.65 18.98 15.48
C ARG A 237 5.91 19.33 16.97
N LYS A 238 5.46 20.51 17.43
CA LYS A 238 5.61 20.88 18.84
C LYS A 238 4.89 19.93 19.80
N ARG A 239 3.68 19.51 19.45
CA ARG A 239 2.91 18.53 20.24
C ARG A 239 3.59 17.16 20.24
N LEU A 240 4.04 16.70 19.07
CA LEU A 240 4.74 15.43 18.94
C LEU A 240 6.00 15.39 19.81
N LEU A 241 6.88 16.39 19.68
CA LEU A 241 8.11 16.49 20.50
C LEU A 241 7.82 16.59 21.99
N LYS A 242 6.71 17.21 22.39
CA LYS A 242 6.27 17.21 23.80
C LYS A 242 5.85 15.81 24.27
N GLN A 243 5.24 15.00 23.42
CA GLN A 243 4.74 13.66 23.74
C GLN A 243 5.85 12.61 23.69
N VAL A 244 6.66 12.60 22.62
CA VAL A 244 7.67 11.55 22.39
C VAL A 244 9.08 11.93 22.83
N GLY A 245 9.34 13.23 23.09
CA GLY A 245 10.68 13.75 23.40
C GLY A 245 11.54 13.99 22.17
N ASP A 246 12.79 14.38 22.39
CA ASP A 246 13.79 14.59 21.35
C ASP A 246 14.33 13.21 20.89
N PRO A 247 14.10 12.80 19.65
CA PRO A 247 14.56 11.49 19.14
C PRO A 247 16.08 11.36 19.07
N THR A 248 16.83 12.48 19.00
CA THR A 248 18.29 12.42 18.91
C THR A 248 18.95 11.90 20.18
N ARG A 249 18.29 12.04 21.33
CA ARG A 249 18.73 11.47 22.62
C ARG A 249 18.71 9.94 22.63
N LEU A 250 18.01 9.33 21.67
CA LEU A 250 17.89 7.88 21.49
C LEU A 250 18.78 7.35 20.34
N GLY A 251 19.72 8.17 19.85
CA GLY A 251 20.58 7.83 18.71
C GLY A 251 19.91 7.97 17.34
N LEU A 252 18.62 8.30 17.29
CA LEU A 252 17.90 8.51 16.02
C LEU A 252 18.40 9.79 15.33
N PRO A 253 18.61 9.78 14.00
CA PRO A 253 18.85 11.01 13.27
C PRO A 253 17.67 11.97 13.38
N MET A 254 17.95 13.28 13.50
CA MET A 254 16.89 14.28 13.40
C MET A 254 16.27 14.22 12.00
N PRO A 255 14.93 14.20 11.88
CA PRO A 255 14.29 14.30 10.57
C PRO A 255 14.71 15.58 9.82
N ASP A 256 15.11 15.41 8.56
CA ASP A 256 15.53 16.47 7.64
C ASP A 256 14.34 17.09 6.86
N HIS A 257 13.12 16.79 7.30
CA HIS A 257 11.87 17.16 6.65
C HIS A 257 10.78 17.46 7.69
N GLU A 258 9.72 18.14 7.26
CA GLU A 258 8.58 18.42 8.12
C GLU A 258 7.58 17.22 8.12
N LEU A 259 6.67 17.24 9.10
CA LEU A 259 5.58 16.26 9.17
C LEU A 259 4.77 16.25 7.85
N PHE A 260 4.40 15.05 7.39
CA PHE A 260 3.68 14.81 6.13
C PHE A 260 4.47 15.01 4.83
N GLU A 261 5.75 15.35 4.89
CA GLU A 261 6.64 15.37 3.71
C GLU A 261 7.23 13.99 3.39
N THR A 262 6.93 12.99 4.21
CA THR A 262 7.10 11.55 3.94
C THR A 262 5.86 10.80 4.38
N HIS A 263 5.76 9.52 3.99
CA HIS A 263 4.72 8.65 4.54
C HIS A 263 4.87 8.55 6.07
N PRO A 264 3.81 8.83 6.85
CA PRO A 264 3.89 8.80 8.32
C PRO A 264 4.25 7.41 8.83
N LEU A 265 5.09 7.35 9.86
CA LEU A 265 5.40 6.14 10.60
C LEU A 265 4.53 6.10 11.86
N LEU A 266 3.55 5.22 11.86
CA LEU A 266 2.60 5.07 12.97
C LEU A 266 3.10 3.98 13.92
N ASN A 267 4.23 4.25 14.57
CA ASN A 267 4.84 3.38 15.55
C ASN A 267 5.63 4.22 16.56
N ASP A 268 5.21 4.25 17.81
CA ASP A 268 5.94 4.86 18.93
C ASP A 268 6.52 3.80 19.88
N GLN A 269 6.19 2.52 19.69
CA GLN A 269 6.72 1.42 20.47
C GLN A 269 8.24 1.26 20.27
N ILE A 270 8.76 1.54 19.09
CA ILE A 270 10.20 1.56 18.82
C ILE A 270 10.95 2.50 19.79
N LEU A 271 10.36 3.64 20.16
CA LEU A 271 10.96 4.58 21.09
C LEU A 271 11.05 4.01 22.51
N HIS A 272 10.16 3.09 22.88
CA HIS A 272 10.23 2.36 24.14
C HIS A 272 11.48 1.49 24.18
N TYR A 273 11.69 0.62 23.17
CA TYR A 273 12.85 -0.28 23.14
C TYR A 273 14.19 0.47 23.03
N LEU A 274 14.21 1.60 22.30
CA LEU A 274 15.39 2.46 22.27
C LEU A 274 15.73 3.08 23.65
N ARG A 275 14.70 3.47 24.41
CA ARG A 275 14.91 4.02 25.78
C ARG A 275 15.40 2.99 26.79
N HIS A 276 15.04 1.74 26.59
CA HIS A 276 15.46 0.62 27.44
C HIS A 276 16.81 0.02 27.02
N GLY A 277 17.32 0.37 25.82
CA GLY A 277 18.56 -0.18 25.31
C GLY A 277 18.44 -1.54 24.63
N ASP A 278 17.19 -2.02 24.45
CA ASP A 278 16.89 -3.30 23.81
C ASP A 278 17.03 -3.23 22.28
N LEU A 279 17.07 -2.02 21.73
CA LEU A 279 17.25 -1.75 20.30
C LEU A 279 18.35 -0.70 20.10
N THR A 280 19.27 -0.94 19.17
CA THR A 280 20.36 -0.04 18.82
C THR A 280 20.13 0.59 17.43
N VAL A 281 20.35 1.90 17.32
CA VAL A 281 20.29 2.62 16.02
C VAL A 281 21.65 2.63 15.36
N TYR A 282 21.70 2.20 14.10
CA TYR A 282 22.88 2.29 13.24
C TYR A 282 22.63 3.24 12.07
N ARG A 283 23.74 3.81 11.55
CA ARG A 283 23.70 4.63 10.33
C ARG A 283 23.49 3.74 9.11
N ASP A 284 23.47 4.36 7.93
CA ASP A 284 23.39 3.62 6.66
C ASP A 284 24.57 2.64 6.53
N ILE A 285 24.32 1.51 5.88
CA ILE A 285 25.35 0.51 5.63
C ILE A 285 26.34 1.06 4.59
N GLU A 286 27.63 0.92 4.89
CA GLU A 286 28.70 1.18 3.94
C GLU A 286 29.03 -0.10 3.16
N ARG A 287 29.30 -1.19 3.88
CA ARG A 287 29.57 -2.51 3.31
C ARG A 287 29.32 -3.63 4.31
N LEU A 288 29.19 -4.81 3.78
CA LEU A 288 29.22 -6.08 4.50
C LEU A 288 30.69 -6.52 4.65
N ASP A 289 31.02 -7.24 5.74
CA ASP A 289 32.38 -7.63 6.07
C ASP A 289 32.38 -8.95 6.85
N GLY A 290 32.20 -10.06 6.15
CA GLY A 290 32.14 -11.39 6.75
C GLY A 290 30.96 -11.58 7.69
N ASP A 291 31.20 -11.68 9.00
CA ASP A 291 30.15 -11.76 10.03
C ASP A 291 29.68 -10.38 10.54
N GLY A 292 30.24 -9.30 9.98
CA GLY A 292 30.00 -7.93 10.41
C GLY A 292 29.37 -7.07 9.32
N VAL A 293 28.82 -5.95 9.79
CA VAL A 293 28.33 -4.85 8.95
C VAL A 293 29.12 -3.59 9.34
N VAL A 294 29.70 -2.91 8.36
CA VAL A 294 30.37 -1.62 8.53
C VAL A 294 29.39 -0.54 8.12
N PHE A 295 29.17 0.41 9.02
CA PHE A 295 28.27 1.54 8.82
C PHE A 295 29.03 2.79 8.38
N LYS A 296 28.36 3.77 7.78
CA LYS A 296 28.96 5.00 7.24
C LYS A 296 29.62 5.91 8.28
N ASP A 297 29.37 5.69 9.55
CA ASP A 297 30.06 6.37 10.67
C ASP A 297 31.32 5.62 11.14
N GLY A 298 31.71 4.53 10.47
CA GLY A 298 32.88 3.72 10.77
C GLY A 298 32.64 2.64 11.83
N VAL A 299 31.45 2.56 12.42
CA VAL A 299 31.10 1.49 13.36
C VAL A 299 31.06 0.17 12.60
N ARG A 300 31.66 -0.89 13.16
CA ARG A 300 31.54 -2.28 12.72
C ARG A 300 30.84 -3.08 13.81
N GLU A 301 29.77 -3.79 13.45
CA GLU A 301 29.04 -4.63 14.39
C GLU A 301 28.73 -6.00 13.74
N ARG A 302 28.70 -7.05 14.58
CA ARG A 302 28.40 -8.41 14.14
C ARG A 302 26.93 -8.68 14.13
N PHE A 303 26.45 -9.37 13.08
CA PHE A 303 25.08 -9.85 12.95
C PHE A 303 25.05 -11.27 12.40
N ASP A 304 24.02 -12.02 12.74
CA ASP A 304 23.75 -13.35 12.19
C ASP A 304 22.70 -13.26 11.08
N GLU A 305 21.84 -12.24 11.13
CA GLU A 305 20.75 -12.06 10.18
C GLU A 305 20.49 -10.58 9.86
N ILE A 306 20.23 -10.29 8.59
CA ILE A 306 19.84 -8.97 8.08
C ILE A 306 18.47 -9.09 7.44
N ILE A 307 17.50 -8.27 7.92
CA ILE A 307 16.16 -8.15 7.34
C ILE A 307 16.06 -6.85 6.53
N LEU A 308 15.86 -6.97 5.23
CA LEU A 308 15.69 -5.83 4.34
C LEU A 308 14.23 -5.34 4.35
N ALA A 309 13.92 -4.35 5.19
CA ALA A 309 12.62 -3.68 5.22
C ALA A 309 12.57 -2.49 4.23
N THR A 310 13.01 -2.75 3.01
CA THR A 310 13.31 -1.74 1.97
C THR A 310 12.14 -1.44 1.03
N GLY A 311 11.00 -2.11 1.25
CA GLY A 311 9.73 -1.82 0.56
C GLY A 311 9.51 -2.67 -0.69
N TYR A 312 8.58 -2.20 -1.55
CA TYR A 312 8.06 -2.96 -2.67
C TYR A 312 8.02 -2.10 -3.93
N THR A 313 8.21 -2.74 -5.08
CA THR A 313 7.98 -2.17 -6.41
C THR A 313 6.54 -2.42 -6.85
N TRP A 314 6.07 -1.61 -7.79
CA TRP A 314 4.77 -1.83 -8.41
C TRP A 314 4.97 -2.57 -9.72
N SER A 315 4.22 -3.63 -9.92
CA SER A 315 4.33 -4.45 -11.11
C SER A 315 2.98 -5.07 -11.51
N ALA A 316 2.84 -5.32 -12.81
CA ALA A 316 1.77 -6.13 -13.41
C ALA A 316 2.40 -7.01 -14.49
N PRO A 317 3.09 -8.08 -14.11
CA PRO A 317 3.96 -8.85 -15.02
C PRO A 317 3.19 -9.61 -16.10
N PHE A 318 1.90 -9.81 -15.93
CA PHE A 318 1.02 -10.43 -16.92
C PHE A 318 0.65 -9.51 -18.09
N LEU A 319 0.90 -8.20 -17.97
CA LEU A 319 0.67 -7.24 -19.06
C LEU A 319 1.83 -7.26 -20.07
N PRO A 320 1.55 -7.12 -21.36
CA PRO A 320 2.59 -6.93 -22.36
C PRO A 320 3.23 -5.54 -22.22
N ASP A 321 4.46 -5.39 -22.69
CA ASP A 321 5.26 -4.18 -22.51
C ASP A 321 4.61 -2.89 -23.03
N ASP A 322 3.87 -2.98 -24.14
CA ASP A 322 3.17 -1.85 -24.74
C ASP A 322 1.94 -1.37 -23.96
N ALA A 323 1.36 -2.24 -23.13
CA ALA A 323 0.22 -1.93 -22.26
C ALA A 323 0.61 -1.78 -20.79
N ASN A 324 1.82 -2.19 -20.41
CA ASN A 324 2.29 -2.11 -19.03
C ASN A 324 2.82 -0.71 -18.73
N PRO A 325 2.17 0.05 -17.80
CA PRO A 325 2.61 1.42 -17.49
C PRO A 325 3.75 1.47 -16.48
N PHE A 326 4.11 0.33 -15.88
CA PHE A 326 5.12 0.30 -14.83
C PHE A 326 6.53 0.32 -15.44
N ARG A 327 7.33 1.30 -15.03
CA ARG A 327 8.74 1.42 -15.35
C ARG A 327 9.48 1.65 -14.04
N GLU A 328 10.51 0.85 -13.78
CA GLU A 328 11.28 0.92 -12.51
C GLU A 328 10.38 0.89 -11.26
N GLY A 329 9.33 0.05 -11.27
CA GLY A 329 8.40 -0.09 -10.15
C GLY A 329 7.43 1.07 -9.96
N ARG A 330 7.15 1.86 -11.01
CA ARG A 330 6.24 3.00 -10.98
C ARG A 330 5.38 3.08 -12.23
N ALA A 331 4.28 3.82 -12.10
CA ALA A 331 3.43 4.18 -13.22
C ALA A 331 2.98 5.64 -13.11
N GLU A 332 2.99 6.36 -14.23
CA GLU A 332 2.35 7.66 -14.38
C GLU A 332 0.94 7.45 -14.93
N LEU A 333 -0.02 7.32 -14.04
CA LEU A 333 -1.42 7.11 -14.37
C LEU A 333 -2.23 8.33 -13.92
N PRO A 334 -2.92 9.06 -14.83
CA PRO A 334 -3.94 10.02 -14.45
C PRO A 334 -4.87 9.45 -13.39
N LEU A 335 -5.02 10.16 -12.27
CA LEU A 335 -5.77 9.71 -11.09
C LEU A 335 -5.34 8.34 -10.54
N SER A 336 -4.12 7.87 -10.80
CA SER A 336 -3.65 6.52 -10.45
C SER A 336 -4.56 5.39 -10.96
N ILE A 337 -5.34 5.65 -12.01
CA ILE A 337 -6.36 4.74 -12.54
C ILE A 337 -6.17 4.50 -14.04
N PHE A 338 -5.98 5.56 -14.82
CA PHE A 338 -6.14 5.53 -16.28
C PHE A 338 -4.81 5.46 -17.01
N PRO A 339 -4.56 4.48 -17.87
CA PRO A 339 -3.51 4.59 -18.89
C PRO A 339 -3.82 5.73 -19.86
N LYS A 340 -2.77 6.37 -20.42
CA LYS A 340 -2.95 7.52 -21.32
C LYS A 340 -3.62 7.13 -22.65
N ASP A 341 -3.31 5.94 -23.17
CA ASP A 341 -3.62 5.55 -24.55
C ASP A 341 -4.67 4.44 -24.65
N ARG A 342 -5.28 4.02 -23.53
CA ARG A 342 -6.27 2.94 -23.49
C ARG A 342 -7.48 3.29 -22.65
N ASP A 343 -8.63 2.81 -23.07
CA ASP A 343 -9.93 3.00 -22.40
C ASP A 343 -10.61 1.67 -22.01
N ASP A 344 -9.88 0.58 -22.17
CA ASP A 344 -10.27 -0.79 -21.85
C ASP A 344 -9.37 -1.41 -20.74
N LEU A 345 -8.41 -0.64 -20.22
CA LEU A 345 -7.49 -1.03 -19.15
C LEU A 345 -7.58 -0.03 -18.00
N PHE A 346 -7.62 -0.54 -16.77
CA PHE A 346 -7.71 0.28 -15.56
C PHE A 346 -6.84 -0.30 -14.45
N PHE A 347 -6.42 0.57 -13.54
CA PHE A 347 -5.62 0.20 -12.38
C PHE A 347 -6.31 0.63 -11.10
N ILE A 348 -6.31 -0.26 -10.10
CA ILE A 348 -6.78 0.01 -8.75
C ILE A 348 -5.80 -0.59 -7.76
N SER A 349 -5.58 0.03 -6.61
CA SER A 349 -4.56 -0.31 -5.59
C SER A 349 -3.20 0.39 -5.72
N PHE A 350 -2.85 0.90 -6.88
CA PHE A 350 -1.55 1.55 -7.13
C PHE A 350 -1.54 3.02 -6.70
N VAL A 351 -1.75 3.23 -5.41
CA VAL A 351 -1.82 4.56 -4.79
C VAL A 351 -1.18 4.53 -3.40
N LYS A 352 -0.41 5.56 -3.07
CA LYS A 352 0.16 5.76 -1.72
C LYS A 352 -0.36 7.09 -1.16
N ALA A 353 -1.12 7.04 -0.08
CA ALA A 353 -1.66 8.20 0.62
C ALA A 353 -1.67 7.96 2.13
N ALA A 354 -1.80 9.01 2.92
CA ALA A 354 -2.10 8.86 4.35
C ALA A 354 -3.55 8.39 4.56
N GLY A 355 -3.78 7.63 5.62
CA GLY A 355 -5.08 7.08 5.99
C GLY A 355 -5.44 5.79 5.27
N SER A 356 -6.69 5.38 5.36
CA SER A 356 -7.16 4.10 4.86
C SER A 356 -7.09 3.96 3.34
N SER A 357 -6.53 2.86 2.87
CA SER A 357 -6.56 2.47 1.46
C SER A 357 -7.92 1.90 1.05
N ILE A 358 -8.64 1.20 1.94
CA ILE A 358 -9.92 0.54 1.60
C ILE A 358 -10.95 1.58 1.14
N THR A 359 -11.09 2.69 1.86
CA THR A 359 -12.01 3.77 1.47
C THR A 359 -11.60 4.45 0.16
N LEU A 360 -10.28 4.54 -0.13
CA LEU A 360 -9.80 5.04 -1.43
C LEU A 360 -10.15 4.09 -2.57
N PHE A 361 -10.05 2.77 -2.34
CA PHE A 361 -10.42 1.78 -3.36
C PHE A 361 -11.90 1.88 -3.74
N GLY A 362 -12.80 2.12 -2.77
CA GLY A 362 -14.21 2.38 -3.05
C GLY A 362 -14.41 3.56 -4.00
N GLU A 363 -13.74 4.68 -3.74
CA GLU A 363 -13.80 5.87 -4.59
C GLU A 363 -13.22 5.64 -6.00
N MET A 364 -12.08 4.95 -6.09
CA MET A 364 -11.47 4.57 -7.37
C MET A 364 -12.39 3.64 -8.16
N ALA A 365 -12.96 2.63 -7.50
CA ALA A 365 -13.87 1.66 -8.10
C ALA A 365 -15.11 2.33 -8.69
N TRP A 366 -15.68 3.30 -7.97
CA TRP A 366 -16.81 4.07 -8.46
C TRP A 366 -16.46 4.85 -9.73
N ILE A 367 -15.30 5.51 -9.78
CA ILE A 367 -14.83 6.23 -10.97
C ILE A 367 -14.62 5.28 -12.16
N ILE A 368 -14.02 4.10 -11.92
CA ILE A 368 -13.82 3.09 -12.97
C ILE A 368 -15.19 2.59 -13.50
N ALA A 369 -16.10 2.23 -12.60
CA ALA A 369 -17.43 1.74 -13.02
C ALA A 369 -18.19 2.76 -13.87
N ARG A 370 -18.12 4.05 -13.51
CA ARG A 370 -18.70 5.13 -14.35
C ARG A 370 -17.98 5.26 -15.70
N ALA A 371 -16.66 5.11 -15.72
CA ALA A 371 -15.89 5.15 -16.98
C ALA A 371 -16.29 4.01 -17.92
N LEU A 372 -16.54 2.81 -17.41
CA LEU A 372 -16.99 1.66 -18.19
C LEU A 372 -18.41 1.88 -18.77
N LYS A 373 -19.28 2.61 -18.06
CA LYS A 373 -20.64 2.94 -18.50
C LYS A 373 -20.68 4.05 -19.56
N ALA A 374 -19.66 4.91 -19.62
CA ALA A 374 -19.60 6.04 -20.52
C ALA A 374 -19.58 5.59 -22.00
N LYS A 375 -20.47 6.15 -22.83
CA LYS A 375 -20.59 5.82 -24.26
C LYS A 375 -20.65 7.09 -25.10
N GLY A 376 -20.29 6.99 -26.39
CA GLY A 376 -20.38 8.11 -27.34
C GLY A 376 -19.71 9.38 -26.82
N ALA A 377 -20.39 10.52 -26.92
CA ALA A 377 -19.87 11.83 -26.51
C ALA A 377 -19.42 11.90 -25.03
N GLU A 378 -20.06 11.13 -24.13
CA GLU A 378 -19.64 11.07 -22.73
C GLU A 378 -18.26 10.41 -22.61
N LYS A 379 -18.02 9.31 -23.32
CA LYS A 379 -16.72 8.63 -23.37
C LYS A 379 -15.64 9.55 -23.93
N ASP A 380 -15.94 10.26 -25.03
CA ASP A 380 -14.99 11.20 -25.65
C ASP A 380 -14.63 12.35 -24.70
N LYS A 381 -15.63 12.89 -23.99
CA LYS A 381 -15.43 13.92 -22.97
C LYS A 381 -14.55 13.43 -21.81
N LEU A 382 -14.75 12.20 -21.36
CA LEU A 382 -13.90 11.56 -20.32
C LEU A 382 -12.46 11.41 -20.82
N ARG A 383 -12.28 10.86 -22.03
CA ARG A 383 -10.94 10.67 -22.63
C ARG A 383 -10.19 12.00 -22.75
N ALA A 384 -10.83 13.04 -23.26
CA ALA A 384 -10.25 14.37 -23.36
C ALA A 384 -9.83 14.93 -21.99
N LYS A 385 -10.65 14.69 -20.94
CA LYS A 385 -10.33 15.12 -19.58
C LYS A 385 -9.16 14.36 -18.99
N ILE A 386 -9.09 13.05 -19.19
CA ILE A 386 -7.99 12.21 -18.72
C ILE A 386 -6.68 12.54 -19.45
N ALA A 387 -6.73 12.72 -20.77
CA ALA A 387 -5.58 13.11 -21.59
C ALA A 387 -4.97 14.45 -21.16
N LYS A 388 -5.82 15.42 -20.81
CA LYS A 388 -5.37 16.72 -20.29
C LYS A 388 -4.62 16.60 -18.95
N ASN A 389 -4.96 15.63 -18.13
CA ASN A 389 -4.36 15.30 -16.83
C ASN A 389 -4.04 16.54 -15.96
N ASP A 390 -5.02 17.47 -15.85
CA ASP A 390 -4.88 18.71 -15.07
C ASP A 390 -5.27 18.51 -13.58
N PHE A 391 -4.94 17.35 -13.04
CA PHE A 391 -5.19 16.98 -11.65
C PHE A 391 -3.94 17.18 -10.80
N ASP A 392 -3.97 18.16 -9.90
CA ASP A 392 -2.91 18.34 -8.91
C ASP A 392 -3.16 17.42 -7.71
N LEU A 393 -2.59 16.21 -7.74
CA LEU A 393 -2.73 15.20 -6.70
C LEU A 393 -1.85 15.46 -5.47
N ARG A 394 -0.97 16.43 -5.53
CA ARG A 394 -0.10 16.79 -4.41
C ARG A 394 -0.53 18.06 -3.69
N LYS A 395 -1.15 19.01 -4.38
CA LYS A 395 -1.68 20.28 -3.86
C LYS A 395 -0.70 20.98 -2.89
N GLY A 396 0.50 21.28 -3.38
CA GLY A 396 1.51 21.97 -2.59
C GLY A 396 2.20 21.12 -1.50
N LEU A 397 1.91 19.83 -1.40
CA LEU A 397 2.63 18.91 -0.52
C LEU A 397 4.06 18.73 -1.06
N LYS A 398 5.04 19.24 -0.33
CA LYS A 398 6.45 19.00 -0.61
C LYS A 398 6.82 17.64 -0.09
N MET A 399 7.14 16.71 -0.98
CA MET A 399 7.61 15.38 -0.59
C MET A 399 9.13 15.32 -0.69
N VAL A 400 9.74 14.70 0.32
CA VAL A 400 11.17 14.36 0.25
C VAL A 400 11.42 13.52 -0.99
N SER A 401 12.47 13.88 -1.75
CA SER A 401 12.83 13.19 -2.99
C SER A 401 13.41 11.80 -2.70
N THR A 402 12.54 10.82 -2.53
CA THR A 402 12.90 9.39 -2.41
C THR A 402 12.03 8.58 -3.35
N GLU A 403 12.52 7.41 -3.76
CA GLU A 403 11.76 6.49 -4.60
C GLU A 403 10.39 6.16 -3.99
N ARG A 404 10.35 5.92 -2.68
CA ARG A 404 9.12 5.67 -1.92
C ARG A 404 8.07 6.79 -2.05
N ASN A 405 8.52 8.04 -2.10
CA ASN A 405 7.64 9.21 -2.05
C ASN A 405 7.24 9.72 -3.44
N LYS A 406 7.87 9.24 -4.53
CA LYS A 406 7.54 9.69 -5.89
C LYS A 406 6.08 9.43 -6.27
N ALA A 407 5.52 8.32 -5.81
CA ALA A 407 4.12 7.94 -6.04
C ALA A 407 3.16 8.38 -4.92
N TYR A 408 3.64 9.17 -3.95
CA TYR A 408 2.80 9.62 -2.84
C TYR A 408 1.89 10.78 -3.25
N ILE A 409 0.63 10.70 -2.84
CA ILE A 409 -0.38 11.72 -3.11
C ILE A 409 -0.95 12.29 -1.81
N ASN A 410 -1.45 13.50 -1.88
CA ASN A 410 -2.26 14.10 -0.83
C ASN A 410 -3.68 13.55 -0.93
N ARG A 411 -4.18 12.90 0.13
CA ARG A 411 -5.52 12.30 0.16
C ARG A 411 -6.62 13.32 -0.15
N ASP A 412 -6.58 14.52 0.46
CA ASP A 412 -7.61 15.54 0.26
C ASP A 412 -7.58 16.08 -1.18
N ALA A 413 -6.38 16.24 -1.75
CA ALA A 413 -6.22 16.64 -3.15
C ALA A 413 -6.76 15.57 -4.10
N TYR A 414 -6.54 14.30 -3.79
CA TYR A 414 -7.03 13.17 -4.58
C TYR A 414 -8.56 13.09 -4.55
N MET A 415 -9.15 13.22 -3.36
CA MET A 415 -10.61 13.29 -3.22
C MET A 415 -11.21 14.50 -3.96
N ALA A 416 -10.53 15.65 -3.88
CA ALA A 416 -10.96 16.84 -4.63
C ALA A 416 -10.84 16.64 -6.16
N ALA A 417 -9.83 15.90 -6.62
CA ALA A 417 -9.69 15.54 -8.04
C ALA A 417 -10.83 14.65 -8.53
N PHE A 418 -11.26 13.65 -7.74
CA PHE A 418 -12.46 12.86 -8.05
C PHE A 418 -13.72 13.74 -8.11
N GLN A 419 -13.91 14.65 -7.16
CA GLN A 419 -15.03 15.58 -7.20
C GLN A 419 -14.97 16.53 -8.40
N LYS A 420 -13.78 16.98 -8.82
CA LYS A 420 -13.58 17.78 -10.03
C LYS A 420 -13.97 16.99 -11.28
N LEU A 421 -13.56 15.72 -11.37
CA LEU A 421 -13.92 14.82 -12.46
C LEU A 421 -15.44 14.60 -12.52
N ARG A 422 -16.07 14.24 -11.37
CA ARG A 422 -17.51 14.02 -11.27
C ARG A 422 -18.31 15.25 -11.76
N ARG A 423 -17.96 16.44 -11.28
CA ARG A 423 -18.61 17.69 -11.71
C ARG A 423 -18.42 17.95 -13.20
N HIS A 424 -17.20 17.73 -13.73
CA HIS A 424 -16.91 17.89 -15.15
C HIS A 424 -17.78 16.96 -16.01
N MET A 425 -17.95 15.72 -15.58
CA MET A 425 -18.74 14.71 -16.29
C MET A 425 -20.26 14.85 -16.07
N GLY A 426 -20.71 15.61 -15.07
CA GLY A 426 -22.12 15.64 -14.66
C GLY A 426 -22.53 14.38 -13.89
N TRP A 427 -21.58 13.63 -13.34
CA TRP A 427 -21.86 12.45 -12.52
C TRP A 427 -22.35 12.87 -11.13
N PRO A 428 -23.33 12.17 -10.53
CA PRO A 428 -23.82 12.49 -9.20
C PRO A 428 -22.67 12.42 -8.18
N LYS A 429 -22.80 13.17 -7.10
CA LYS A 429 -21.99 12.96 -5.90
C LYS A 429 -22.30 11.54 -5.43
N GLY A 430 -21.24 10.81 -5.04
CA GLY A 430 -21.31 9.39 -4.74
C GLY A 430 -22.64 8.99 -4.14
N GLU A 431 -23.35 8.16 -4.86
CA GLU A 431 -24.34 7.30 -4.22
C GLU A 431 -23.55 6.49 -3.21
N ASP A 432 -24.02 6.45 -1.97
CA ASP A 432 -23.47 5.56 -0.95
C ASP A 432 -23.58 4.14 -1.51
N ILE A 433 -22.42 3.62 -2.00
CA ILE A 433 -22.35 2.23 -2.49
C ILE A 433 -22.48 1.34 -1.28
#